data_0fe89dea9d1ffcb780aa817915e3d871
#
_entry.id   0fe89dea9d1ffcb780aa817915e3d871
#
_cell.length_a   1.000
_cell.length_b   1.000
_cell.length_c   1.000
_cell.angle_alpha   90.00
_cell.angle_beta   90.00
_cell.angle_gamma   90.00
#
_symmetry.space_group_name_H-M   'P 1'
#
loop_
_entity.id
_entity.type
_entity.pdbx_description
1 polymer ?
#
loop_
_entity_poly.entity_id
_entity_poly.type
_entity_poly.pdbx_seq_one_letter_code
_entity_poly.pdbx_strand_id
1 'polypeptide(L)'
;MSKENKYTIEKITYLKQWTDHLFSFKTSRDPAFKFIPGQFARLGVKKEDDKIVWRPYSIVSADYDEELEFYSIIVPDGEFTQRIKDIKIGDEIYIDK
;
A
#
# COMPACT_ATOMS: atom_id res chain seq x y z
N MET A 1 17.88 -9.89 21.41
CA MET A 1 17.99 -9.08 20.21
C MET A 1 16.64 -8.67 19.72
N SER A 2 16.53 -7.47 19.30
CA SER A 2 15.24 -6.99 18.84
C SER A 2 14.93 -7.56 17.47
N LYS A 3 13.67 -7.76 17.23
CA LYS A 3 13.21 -8.18 15.93
C LYS A 3 13.20 -6.99 15.00
N GLU A 4 13.77 -7.16 13.86
CA GLU A 4 13.79 -6.10 12.89
C GLU A 4 12.47 -6.01 12.17
N ASN A 5 12.07 -4.80 11.89
CA ASN A 5 10.91 -4.57 11.07
C ASN A 5 11.22 -5.00 9.65
N LYS A 6 10.26 -5.72 9.07
CA LYS A 6 10.43 -6.20 7.71
C LYS A 6 9.66 -5.37 6.71
N TYR A 7 9.15 -4.25 7.14
CA TYR A 7 8.41 -3.36 6.28
C TYR A 7 9.06 -1.99 6.26
N THR A 8 8.74 -1.23 5.23
CA THR A 8 9.14 0.16 5.14
C THR A 8 7.92 1.03 5.30
N ILE A 9 8.16 2.29 5.67
CA ILE A 9 7.09 3.28 5.79
C ILE A 9 7.21 4.19 4.58
N GLU A 10 6.16 4.17 3.75
CA GLU A 10 6.15 4.92 2.52
C GLU A 10 5.05 5.97 2.56
N LYS A 11 5.09 6.90 1.62
CA LYS A 11 4.09 7.94 1.52
C LYS A 11 3.26 7.76 0.27
N ILE A 12 1.97 8.07 0.38
CA ILE A 12 1.10 8.10 -0.79
C ILE A 12 1.49 9.30 -1.64
N THR A 13 1.77 9.06 -2.90
CA THR A 13 2.20 10.12 -3.83
C THR A 13 1.17 10.43 -4.91
N TYR A 14 0.18 9.55 -5.09
CA TYR A 14 -0.79 9.71 -6.17
C TYR A 14 -2.04 8.91 -5.83
N LEU A 15 -3.20 9.47 -6.17
CA LEU A 15 -4.48 8.80 -5.99
C LEU A 15 -5.33 9.05 -7.22
N LYS A 16 -6.06 8.02 -7.65
CA LYS A 16 -7.02 8.19 -8.73
C LYS A 16 -8.23 7.31 -8.47
N GLN A 17 -9.40 7.93 -8.48
CA GLN A 17 -10.67 7.22 -8.36
C GLN A 17 -11.13 6.87 -9.77
N TRP A 18 -11.32 5.57 -10.03
CA TRP A 18 -11.76 5.11 -11.34
C TRP A 18 -13.25 4.91 -11.40
N THR A 19 -13.81 4.28 -10.35
CA THR A 19 -15.26 4.08 -10.19
C THR A 19 -15.58 4.27 -8.73
N ASP A 20 -16.84 4.13 -8.35
CA ASP A 20 -17.22 4.24 -6.95
C ASP A 20 -16.52 3.20 -6.06
N HIS A 21 -16.03 2.12 -6.64
CA HIS A 21 -15.46 1.01 -5.89
C HIS A 21 -14.03 0.68 -6.27
N LEU A 22 -13.47 1.36 -7.27
CA LEU A 22 -12.12 1.06 -7.73
C LEU A 22 -11.28 2.32 -7.73
N PHE A 23 -10.14 2.27 -7.08
CA PHE A 23 -9.18 3.36 -7.14
C PHE A 23 -7.77 2.79 -7.24
N SER A 24 -6.84 3.64 -7.64
CA SER A 24 -5.44 3.27 -7.65
C SER A 24 -4.65 4.33 -6.91
N PHE A 25 -3.48 3.94 -6.45
CA PHE A 25 -2.61 4.85 -5.74
C PHE A 25 -1.16 4.47 -5.97
N LYS A 26 -0.30 5.45 -5.83
CA LYS A 26 1.13 5.22 -5.88
C LYS A 26 1.74 5.59 -4.55
N THR A 27 2.86 4.94 -4.24
CA THR A 27 3.61 5.21 -3.02
C THR A 27 5.05 5.49 -3.39
N SER A 28 5.75 6.17 -2.49
CA SER A 28 7.21 6.19 -2.57
C SER A 28 7.72 4.76 -2.47
N ARG A 29 8.99 4.58 -2.81
CA ARG A 29 9.59 3.26 -2.85
C ARG A 29 10.98 3.31 -2.25
N ASP A 30 11.22 2.44 -1.29
CA ASP A 30 12.56 2.27 -0.75
C ASP A 30 13.47 1.75 -1.87
N PRO A 31 14.63 2.38 -2.10
CA PRO A 31 15.52 1.94 -3.18
C PRO A 31 15.96 0.49 -3.06
N ALA A 32 15.94 -0.05 -1.84
CA ALA A 32 16.31 -1.45 -1.63
C ALA A 32 15.17 -2.42 -1.89
N PHE A 33 13.97 -1.92 -2.17
CA PHE A 33 12.82 -2.77 -2.40
C PHE A 33 12.87 -3.32 -3.83
N LYS A 34 13.13 -4.62 -3.95
CA LYS A 34 13.23 -5.29 -5.25
C LYS A 34 12.03 -6.18 -5.45
N PHE A 35 11.50 -6.19 -6.66
CA PHE A 35 10.37 -7.05 -6.99
C PHE A 35 10.39 -7.34 -8.47
N ILE A 36 9.61 -8.36 -8.88
CA ILE A 36 9.35 -8.62 -10.28
C ILE A 36 7.89 -8.24 -10.56
N PRO A 37 7.58 -7.81 -11.78
CA PRO A 37 6.21 -7.36 -12.10
C PRO A 37 5.19 -8.45 -11.76
N GLY A 38 4.10 -8.02 -11.15
CA GLY A 38 3.03 -8.93 -10.74
C GLY A 38 3.23 -9.56 -9.38
N GLN A 39 4.36 -9.34 -8.74
CA GLN A 39 4.61 -9.87 -7.41
C GLN A 39 3.68 -9.18 -6.40
N PHE A 40 3.31 -9.93 -5.35
CA PHE A 40 2.54 -9.36 -4.25
C PHE A 40 3.44 -8.65 -3.27
N ALA A 41 2.91 -7.59 -2.69
CA ALA A 41 3.44 -7.01 -1.46
C ALA A 41 2.30 -6.95 -0.45
N ARG A 42 2.63 -6.93 0.83
CA ARG A 42 1.62 -6.69 1.84
C ARG A 42 1.60 -5.21 2.17
N LEU A 43 0.42 -4.63 2.13
CA LEU A 43 0.23 -3.23 2.48
C LEU A 43 -0.44 -3.17 3.85
N GLY A 44 0.03 -2.25 4.67
CA GLY A 44 -0.49 -2.09 6.01
C GLY A 44 -0.97 -0.69 6.27
N VAL A 45 -2.07 -0.58 7.00
CA VAL A 45 -2.58 0.70 7.48
C VAL A 45 -2.80 0.58 8.98
N LYS A 46 -2.59 1.65 9.69
CA LYS A 46 -2.72 1.66 11.14
C LYS A 46 -4.18 1.79 11.56
N LYS A 47 -4.54 1.03 12.58
CA LYS A 47 -5.85 1.15 13.20
C LYS A 47 -5.78 2.14 14.37
N GLU A 48 -6.93 2.40 14.98
CA GLU A 48 -7.02 3.32 16.11
C GLU A 48 -6.18 2.85 17.30
N ASP A 49 -6.00 1.55 17.45
CA ASP A 49 -5.22 0.98 18.55
C ASP A 49 -3.76 0.79 18.21
N ASP A 50 -3.29 1.45 17.16
CA ASP A 50 -1.92 1.40 16.67
C ASP A 50 -1.49 0.07 16.09
N LYS A 51 -2.40 -0.87 15.97
CA LYS A 51 -2.10 -2.13 15.27
C LYS A 51 -2.23 -1.91 13.78
N ILE A 52 -1.49 -2.70 13.02
CA ILE A 52 -1.46 -2.59 11.57
C ILE A 52 -2.30 -3.69 10.96
N VAL A 53 -3.20 -3.31 10.06
CA VAL A 53 -3.97 -4.26 9.26
C VAL A 53 -3.24 -4.47 7.95
N TRP A 54 -2.94 -5.73 7.63
CA TRP A 54 -2.18 -6.10 6.45
C TRP A 54 -3.06 -6.78 5.42
N ARG A 55 -2.83 -6.48 4.15
CA ARG A 55 -3.50 -7.17 3.04
C ARG A 55 -2.54 -7.29 1.87
N PRO A 56 -2.60 -8.40 1.13
CA PRO A 56 -1.75 -8.55 -0.05
C PRO A 56 -2.31 -7.77 -1.22
N TYR A 57 -1.42 -7.15 -1.98
CA TYR A 57 -1.76 -6.41 -3.18
C TYR A 57 -0.73 -6.73 -4.25
N SER A 58 -1.18 -6.90 -5.48
CA SER A 58 -0.26 -7.05 -6.60
C SER A 58 0.35 -5.71 -6.94
N ILE A 59 1.66 -5.71 -7.18
CA ILE A 59 2.36 -4.53 -7.62
C ILE A 59 2.15 -4.41 -9.12
N VAL A 60 1.53 -3.30 -9.57
CA VAL A 60 1.21 -3.13 -10.98
C VAL A 60 2.17 -2.19 -11.69
N SER A 61 3.06 -1.54 -10.97
CA SER A 61 4.10 -0.73 -11.59
C SER A 61 5.21 -1.61 -12.11
N ALA A 62 6.05 -1.05 -12.98
CA ALA A 62 7.21 -1.78 -13.49
C ALA A 62 8.30 -1.81 -12.41
N ASP A 63 9.18 -2.82 -12.50
CA ASP A 63 10.22 -3.00 -11.50
C ASP A 63 11.29 -1.90 -11.55
N TYR A 64 11.32 -1.12 -12.62
CA TYR A 64 12.25 0.00 -12.74
C TYR A 64 11.62 1.34 -12.39
N ASP A 65 10.32 1.38 -12.06
CA ASP A 65 9.66 2.63 -11.68
C ASP A 65 10.14 3.08 -10.32
N GLU A 66 10.22 4.38 -10.14
CA GLU A 66 10.65 4.96 -8.86
C GLU A 66 9.57 4.89 -7.81
N GLU A 67 8.32 4.66 -8.21
CA GLU A 67 7.20 4.54 -7.30
C GLU A 67 6.53 3.20 -7.49
N LEU A 68 5.83 2.76 -6.45
CA LEU A 68 5.01 1.56 -6.53
C LEU A 68 3.58 1.97 -6.81
N GLU A 69 2.88 1.15 -7.58
CA GLU A 69 1.47 1.42 -7.89
C GLU A 69 0.63 0.21 -7.58
N PHE A 70 -0.55 0.46 -7.04
CA PHE A 70 -1.50 -0.57 -6.62
C PHE A 70 -2.91 -0.17 -7.00
N TYR A 71 -3.74 -1.16 -7.30
CA TYR A 71 -5.18 -0.97 -7.52
C TYR A 71 -5.92 -1.58 -6.34
N SER A 72 -6.96 -0.92 -5.89
CA SER A 72 -7.74 -1.40 -4.75
C SER A 72 -9.23 -1.33 -5.06
N ILE A 73 -9.93 -2.42 -4.72
CA ILE A 73 -11.38 -2.47 -4.79
C ILE A 73 -11.91 -2.25 -3.38
N ILE A 74 -12.85 -1.31 -3.23
CA ILE A 74 -13.42 -1.01 -1.92
C ILE A 74 -14.49 -2.05 -1.63
N VAL A 75 -14.29 -2.81 -0.56
CA VAL A 75 -15.24 -3.83 -0.11
C VAL A 75 -15.97 -3.25 1.10
N PRO A 76 -17.31 -3.20 1.10
CA PRO A 76 -18.05 -2.51 2.15
C PRO A 76 -17.69 -2.94 3.56
N ASP A 77 -17.46 -4.24 3.79
CA ASP A 77 -17.16 -4.73 5.11
C ASP A 77 -15.68 -5.04 5.31
N GLY A 78 -14.83 -4.64 4.37
CA GLY A 78 -13.41 -4.92 4.48
C GLY A 78 -12.73 -3.97 5.43
N GLU A 79 -12.07 -4.50 6.44
CA GLU A 79 -11.41 -3.67 7.44
C GLU A 79 -10.34 -2.80 6.81
N PHE A 80 -9.53 -3.39 5.94
CA PHE A 80 -8.45 -2.65 5.28
C PHE A 80 -9.01 -1.59 4.34
N THR A 81 -9.96 -1.97 3.47
CA THR A 81 -10.46 -1.03 2.44
C THR A 81 -11.25 0.10 3.05
N GLN A 82 -11.91 -0.13 4.19
CA GLN A 82 -12.61 0.96 4.88
C GLN A 82 -11.65 2.01 5.40
N ARG A 83 -10.40 1.63 5.65
CA ARG A 83 -9.39 2.58 6.09
C ARG A 83 -8.67 3.23 4.93
N ILE A 84 -8.35 2.45 3.89
CA ILE A 84 -7.57 2.99 2.79
C ILE A 84 -8.40 3.88 1.87
N LYS A 85 -9.71 3.76 1.89
CA LYS A 85 -10.55 4.60 1.04
C LYS A 85 -10.44 6.08 1.40
N ASP A 86 -10.04 6.39 2.63
CA ASP A 86 -9.90 7.77 3.08
C ASP A 86 -8.47 8.26 3.05
N ILE A 87 -7.56 7.49 2.46
CA ILE A 87 -6.16 7.85 2.43
C ILE A 87 -5.96 9.05 1.53
N LYS A 88 -4.96 9.87 1.86
CA LYS A 88 -4.68 11.10 1.13
C LYS A 88 -3.22 11.13 0.73
N ILE A 89 -2.91 11.93 -0.27
CA ILE A 89 -1.52 12.14 -0.66
C ILE A 89 -0.77 12.70 0.55
N GLY A 90 0.38 12.10 0.84
CA GLY A 90 1.19 12.44 2.00
C GLY A 90 0.98 11.52 3.18
N ASP A 91 -0.11 10.76 3.20
CA ASP A 91 -0.34 9.80 4.28
C ASP A 91 0.66 8.66 4.19
N GLU A 92 0.93 8.06 5.33
CA GLU A 92 1.86 6.94 5.42
C GLU A 92 1.15 5.62 5.19
N ILE A 93 1.86 4.69 4.57
CA ILE A 93 1.41 3.33 4.39
C ILE A 93 2.62 2.42 4.61
N TYR A 94 2.39 1.24 5.14
CA TYR A 94 3.45 0.29 5.44
C TYR A 94 3.51 -0.76 4.35
N ILE A 95 4.70 -1.08 3.90
CA ILE A 95 4.88 -2.01 2.77
C ILE A 95 5.86 -3.09 3.18
N ASP A 96 5.42 -4.33 3.06
CA ASP A 96 6.19 -5.52 3.39
C ASP A 96 6.15 -6.45 2.18
N LYS A 97 7.31 -6.84 1.74
CA LYS A 97 7.40 -7.71 0.58
C LYS A 97 7.18 -9.18 0.93
#